data_00caec4d0755123b81791a116e1f298a
#
_entry.id   00caec4d0755123b81791a116e1f298a
#
_cell.length_a   1.000
_cell.length_b   1.000
_cell.length_c   1.000
_cell.angle_alpha   90.00
_cell.angle_beta   90.00
_cell.angle_gamma   90.00
#
_symmetry.space_group_name_H-M   'P 1'
#
loop_
_entity.id
_entity.type
_entity.pdbx_description
1 polymer ?
#
loop_
_entity_poly.entity_id
_entity_poly.type
_entity_poly.pdbx_seq_one_letter_code
_entity_poly.pdbx_strand_id
1 'polypeptide(L)'
;DTFGAKVAVLNIDSVGFSRTTKSHGIVHFLTRMAKARACMTSVLNEMDVISFGYHADNCIAYFDTPQKAVEAAIELQKAVLKSGITLNETEQYGLCAGIGFGDLLYSETLDGYFGDEMNLASRLGEDTAERDEILLTEAAYHGLEATDKWRAEERTLSASGVNMTYFALLL
;
A
#
# COMPACT_ATOMS: atom_id res chain seq x y z
N ASP A 1 -10.09 22.15 -11.40
CA ASP A 1 -9.36 22.85 -10.34
C ASP A 1 -8.25 21.97 -9.79
N THR A 2 -7.16 22.59 -9.34
CA THR A 2 -6.02 21.90 -8.74
C THR A 2 -5.69 22.56 -7.41
N PHE A 3 -5.53 21.78 -6.35
CA PHE A 3 -5.15 22.28 -5.04
C PHE A 3 -4.15 21.36 -4.34
N GLY A 4 -3.29 21.93 -3.47
CA GLY A 4 -2.29 21.20 -2.71
C GLY A 4 -2.81 20.80 -1.33
N ALA A 5 -2.41 19.61 -0.90
CA ALA A 5 -2.66 19.13 0.46
C ALA A 5 -1.51 18.24 0.92
N LYS A 6 -1.21 18.28 2.23
CA LYS A 6 -0.27 17.35 2.85
C LYS A 6 -1.00 16.06 3.20
N VAL A 7 -0.65 14.98 2.54
CA VAL A 7 -1.41 13.73 2.52
C VAL A 7 -0.48 12.55 2.67
N ALA A 8 -0.91 11.55 3.42
CA ALA A 8 -0.28 10.23 3.43
C ALA A 8 -0.94 9.36 2.36
N VAL A 9 -0.15 8.75 1.51
CA VAL A 9 -0.60 7.82 0.48
C VAL A 9 -0.18 6.40 0.86
N LEU A 10 -1.13 5.49 0.83
CA LEU A 10 -0.94 4.06 1.02
C LEU A 10 -1.16 3.35 -0.32
N ASN A 11 -0.12 2.70 -0.81
CA ASN A 11 -0.21 1.83 -1.98
C ASN A 11 -0.15 0.38 -1.49
N ILE A 12 -1.21 -0.37 -1.73
CA ILE A 12 -1.30 -1.79 -1.43
C ILE A 12 -1.26 -2.56 -2.74
N ASP A 13 -0.38 -3.54 -2.82
CA ASP A 13 -0.28 -4.47 -3.93
C ASP A 13 -0.52 -5.91 -3.46
N SER A 14 -0.94 -6.77 -4.38
CA SER A 14 -1.11 -8.20 -4.10
C SER A 14 0.15 -8.98 -4.44
N VAL A 15 0.41 -10.01 -3.66
CA VAL A 15 1.55 -10.89 -3.88
C VAL A 15 1.15 -12.06 -4.76
N GLY A 16 2.00 -12.40 -5.73
CA GLY A 16 1.87 -13.63 -6.51
C GLY A 16 1.04 -13.53 -7.78
N PHE A 17 0.74 -12.31 -8.28
CA PHE A 17 -0.01 -12.11 -9.52
C PHE A 17 0.56 -12.92 -10.71
N SER A 18 1.79 -12.63 -11.10
CA SER A 18 2.40 -13.26 -12.28
C SER A 18 2.55 -14.76 -12.13
N ARG A 19 2.93 -15.23 -10.94
CA ARG A 19 3.10 -16.65 -10.63
C ARG A 19 1.76 -17.38 -10.66
N THR A 20 0.73 -16.82 -10.04
CA THR A 20 -0.60 -17.46 -9.96
C THR A 20 -1.29 -17.44 -11.31
N THR A 21 -1.19 -16.36 -12.08
CA THR A 21 -1.77 -16.29 -13.43
C THR A 21 -1.11 -17.26 -14.39
N LYS A 22 0.19 -17.47 -14.26
CA LYS A 22 0.93 -18.44 -15.06
C LYS A 22 0.56 -19.89 -14.75
N SER A 23 0.33 -20.22 -13.47
CA SER A 23 0.04 -21.59 -13.03
C SER A 23 -1.45 -21.96 -13.05
N HIS A 24 -2.34 -21.03 -12.77
CA HIS A 24 -3.79 -21.27 -12.59
C HIS A 24 -4.68 -20.44 -13.54
N GLY A 25 -4.08 -19.52 -14.30
CA GLY A 25 -4.78 -18.64 -15.23
C GLY A 25 -5.29 -17.34 -14.59
N ILE A 26 -5.57 -16.38 -15.47
CA ILE A 26 -5.98 -15.03 -15.07
C ILE A 26 -7.35 -15.00 -14.37
N VAL A 27 -8.31 -15.82 -14.78
CA VAL A 27 -9.65 -15.85 -14.19
C VAL A 27 -9.59 -16.32 -12.74
N HIS A 28 -8.76 -17.30 -12.44
CA HIS A 28 -8.54 -17.77 -11.07
C HIS A 28 -8.03 -16.64 -10.18
N PHE A 29 -6.98 -15.94 -10.63
CA PHE A 29 -6.44 -14.81 -9.87
C PHE A 29 -7.45 -13.68 -9.69
N LEU A 30 -8.15 -13.28 -10.75
CA LEU A 30 -9.17 -12.22 -10.70
C LEU A 30 -10.29 -12.54 -9.70
N THR A 31 -10.69 -13.81 -9.61
CA THR A 31 -11.70 -14.24 -8.63
C THR A 31 -11.20 -14.05 -7.20
N ARG A 32 -9.95 -14.38 -6.93
CA ARG A 32 -9.31 -14.19 -5.61
C ARG A 32 -9.15 -12.71 -5.30
N MET A 33 -8.70 -11.94 -6.25
CA MET A 33 -8.55 -10.48 -6.13
C MET A 33 -9.90 -9.81 -5.84
N ALA A 34 -10.98 -10.21 -6.50
CA ALA A 34 -12.30 -9.66 -6.24
C ALA A 34 -12.76 -9.88 -4.79
N LYS A 35 -12.49 -11.06 -4.23
CA LYS A 35 -12.76 -11.36 -2.82
C LYS A 35 -11.92 -10.50 -1.88
N ALA A 36 -10.62 -10.34 -2.18
CA ALA A 36 -9.72 -9.51 -1.40
C ALA A 36 -10.15 -8.03 -1.44
N ARG A 37 -10.54 -7.52 -2.61
CA ARG A 37 -11.08 -6.15 -2.73
C ARG A 37 -12.32 -5.93 -1.89
N ALA A 38 -13.25 -6.87 -1.89
CA ALA A 38 -14.46 -6.77 -1.07
C ALA A 38 -14.11 -6.69 0.42
N CYS A 39 -13.15 -7.51 0.87
CA CYS A 39 -12.63 -7.49 2.23
C CYS A 39 -11.97 -6.15 2.56
N MET A 40 -11.08 -5.66 1.72
CA MET A 40 -10.38 -4.39 1.91
C MET A 40 -11.34 -3.20 1.90
N THR A 41 -12.32 -3.18 1.00
CA THR A 41 -13.34 -2.13 0.93
C THR A 41 -14.13 -2.03 2.22
N SER A 42 -14.51 -3.17 2.80
CA SER A 42 -15.21 -3.20 4.08
C SER A 42 -14.39 -2.56 5.20
N VAL A 43 -13.10 -2.89 5.27
CA VAL A 43 -12.19 -2.30 6.27
C VAL A 43 -12.01 -0.80 6.05
N LEU A 44 -11.73 -0.38 4.82
CA LEU A 44 -11.48 1.04 4.51
C LEU A 44 -12.71 1.92 4.75
N ASN A 45 -13.92 1.42 4.51
CA ASN A 45 -15.15 2.16 4.79
C ASN A 45 -15.41 2.41 6.27
N GLU A 46 -14.79 1.63 7.16
CA GLU A 46 -14.87 1.81 8.61
C GLU A 46 -13.74 2.70 9.16
N MET A 47 -12.79 3.07 8.33
CA MET A 47 -11.62 3.89 8.72
C MET A 47 -11.80 5.36 8.33
N ASP A 48 -11.03 6.22 8.99
CA ASP A 48 -10.95 7.65 8.67
C ASP A 48 -10.02 7.88 7.47
N VAL A 49 -10.50 7.47 6.29
CA VAL A 49 -9.82 7.61 5.01
C VAL A 49 -10.35 8.81 4.24
N ILE A 50 -9.47 9.59 3.61
CA ILE A 50 -9.88 10.71 2.76
C ILE A 50 -10.59 10.17 1.51
N SER A 51 -9.94 9.26 0.81
CA SER A 51 -10.50 8.54 -0.35
C SER A 51 -9.67 7.31 -0.63
N PHE A 52 -10.22 6.37 -1.37
CA PHE A 52 -9.49 5.20 -1.86
C PHE A 52 -10.07 4.71 -3.17
N GLY A 53 -9.25 3.97 -3.91
CA GLY A 53 -9.66 3.36 -5.17
C GLY A 53 -8.77 2.18 -5.55
N TYR A 54 -9.19 1.47 -6.58
CA TYR A 54 -8.46 0.32 -7.11
C TYR A 54 -7.99 0.60 -8.52
N HIS A 55 -6.77 0.20 -8.81
CA HIS A 55 -6.20 0.24 -10.16
C HIS A 55 -5.46 -1.07 -10.40
N ALA A 56 -5.97 -1.89 -11.32
CA ALA A 56 -5.51 -3.27 -11.52
C ALA A 56 -5.54 -4.04 -10.19
N ASP A 57 -4.44 -4.62 -9.76
CA ASP A 57 -4.31 -5.34 -8.48
C ASP A 57 -3.91 -4.43 -7.30
N ASN A 58 -3.74 -3.14 -7.55
CA ASN A 58 -3.39 -2.16 -6.53
C ASN A 58 -4.61 -1.53 -5.87
N CYS A 59 -4.49 -1.25 -4.57
CA CYS A 59 -5.37 -0.36 -3.85
C CYS A 59 -4.58 0.88 -3.43
N ILE A 60 -5.09 2.06 -3.74
CA ILE A 60 -4.48 3.32 -3.33
C ILE A 60 -5.46 4.04 -2.40
N ALA A 61 -5.00 4.38 -1.21
CA ALA A 61 -5.79 5.08 -0.20
C ALA A 61 -5.04 6.29 0.34
N TYR A 62 -5.76 7.33 0.71
CA TYR A 62 -5.21 8.60 1.17
C TYR A 62 -5.70 8.91 2.57
N PHE A 63 -4.78 9.36 3.44
CA PHE A 63 -5.02 9.66 4.84
C PHE A 63 -4.42 11.01 5.23
N ASP A 64 -4.93 11.61 6.29
CA ASP A 64 -4.40 12.87 6.81
C ASP A 64 -2.97 12.74 7.36
N THR A 65 -2.64 11.57 7.92
CA THR A 65 -1.38 11.32 8.62
C THR A 65 -0.77 9.98 8.22
N PRO A 66 0.57 9.85 8.26
CA PRO A 66 1.24 8.55 8.04
C PRO A 66 0.81 7.50 9.05
N GLN A 67 0.50 7.89 10.29
CA GLN A 67 0.05 6.96 11.32
C GLN A 67 -1.25 6.27 10.94
N LYS A 68 -2.24 7.02 10.43
CA LYS A 68 -3.50 6.45 9.94
C LYS A 68 -3.26 5.48 8.78
N ALA A 69 -2.34 5.82 7.89
CA ALA A 69 -1.97 4.95 6.77
C ALA A 69 -1.32 3.64 7.23
N VAL A 70 -0.44 3.70 8.23
CA VAL A 70 0.17 2.50 8.84
C VAL A 70 -0.88 1.63 9.51
N GLU A 71 -1.75 2.22 10.32
CA GLU A 71 -2.84 1.49 10.99
C GLU A 71 -3.76 0.81 9.97
N ALA A 72 -4.09 1.51 8.89
CA ALA A 72 -4.87 0.95 7.79
C ALA A 72 -4.16 -0.23 7.12
N ALA A 73 -2.88 -0.11 6.80
CA ALA A 73 -2.12 -1.19 6.20
C ALA A 73 -2.11 -2.45 7.07
N ILE A 74 -1.92 -2.29 8.37
CA ILE A 74 -1.94 -3.39 9.34
C ILE A 74 -3.32 -4.05 9.38
N GLU A 75 -4.39 -3.27 9.46
CA GLU A 75 -5.75 -3.82 9.53
C GLU A 75 -6.16 -4.50 8.21
N LEU A 76 -5.75 -3.95 7.06
CA LEU A 76 -5.98 -4.57 5.76
C LEU A 76 -5.29 -5.93 5.64
N GLN A 77 -4.03 -6.02 6.05
CA GLN A 77 -3.29 -7.28 6.06
C GLN A 77 -3.94 -8.32 6.98
N LYS A 78 -4.32 -7.92 8.19
CA LYS A 78 -5.01 -8.81 9.13
C LYS A 78 -6.35 -9.30 8.60
N ALA A 79 -7.14 -8.41 8.00
CA ALA A 79 -8.46 -8.75 7.47
C ALA A 79 -8.36 -9.72 6.30
N VAL A 80 -7.44 -9.49 5.37
CA VAL A 80 -7.21 -10.39 4.23
C VAL A 80 -6.71 -11.75 4.70
N LEU A 81 -5.78 -11.79 5.65
CA LEU A 81 -5.30 -13.04 6.24
C LEU A 81 -6.43 -13.81 6.93
N LYS A 82 -7.23 -13.12 7.74
CA LYS A 82 -8.37 -13.72 8.46
C LYS A 82 -9.46 -14.22 7.52
N SER A 83 -9.62 -13.62 6.35
CA SER A 83 -10.63 -14.03 5.36
C SER A 83 -10.40 -15.42 4.81
N GLY A 84 -9.17 -15.96 4.91
CA GLY A 84 -8.82 -17.28 4.41
C GLY A 84 -8.76 -17.37 2.88
N ILE A 85 -8.68 -16.25 2.17
CA ILE A 85 -8.53 -16.25 0.71
C ILE A 85 -7.19 -16.87 0.34
N THR A 86 -7.21 -17.85 -0.54
CA THR A 86 -6.02 -18.57 -0.99
C THR A 86 -5.73 -18.30 -2.46
N LEU A 87 -4.46 -18.25 -2.82
CA LEU A 87 -4.01 -18.18 -4.21
C LEU A 87 -4.04 -19.57 -4.87
N ASN A 88 -3.67 -20.57 -4.11
CA ASN A 88 -3.64 -21.98 -4.51
C ASN A 88 -3.78 -22.87 -3.27
N GLU A 89 -3.53 -24.17 -3.41
CA GLU A 89 -3.69 -25.15 -2.33
C GLU A 89 -2.78 -24.94 -1.13
N THR A 90 -1.65 -24.25 -1.31
CA THR A 90 -0.60 -24.10 -0.30
C THR A 90 -0.31 -22.67 0.09
N GLU A 91 -0.83 -21.68 -0.63
CA GLU A 91 -0.50 -20.27 -0.46
C GLU A 91 -1.74 -19.41 -0.26
N GLN A 92 -1.72 -18.60 0.79
CA GLN A 92 -2.75 -17.61 1.05
C GLN A 92 -2.54 -16.35 0.20
N TYR A 93 -3.62 -15.63 -0.05
CA TYR A 93 -3.56 -14.30 -0.65
C TYR A 93 -2.84 -13.35 0.32
N GLY A 94 -1.84 -12.63 -0.16
CA GLY A 94 -1.03 -11.73 0.64
C GLY A 94 -1.00 -10.34 0.06
N LEU A 95 -0.70 -9.38 0.92
CA LEU A 95 -0.55 -7.97 0.59
C LEU A 95 0.86 -7.50 0.92
N CYS A 96 1.30 -6.49 0.19
CA CYS A 96 2.46 -5.68 0.51
C CYS A 96 2.12 -4.21 0.37
N ALA A 97 2.80 -3.35 1.13
CA ALA A 97 2.42 -1.95 1.25
C ALA A 97 3.60 -1.00 1.14
N GLY A 98 3.36 0.13 0.48
CA GLY A 98 4.24 1.29 0.47
C GLY A 98 3.47 2.53 0.94
N ILE A 99 4.08 3.33 1.82
CA ILE A 99 3.49 4.54 2.38
C ILE A 99 4.42 5.73 2.12
N GLY A 100 3.86 6.79 1.55
CA GLY A 100 4.50 8.08 1.37
C GLY A 100 3.74 9.18 2.11
N PHE A 101 4.40 10.31 2.37
CA PHE A 101 3.78 11.45 3.02
C PHE A 101 4.41 12.76 2.56
N GLY A 102 3.61 13.66 2.06
CA GLY A 102 4.09 14.97 1.59
C GLY A 102 3.00 15.79 0.94
N ASP A 103 3.44 16.89 0.34
CA ASP A 103 2.56 17.78 -0.40
C ASP A 103 2.20 17.13 -1.74
N LEU A 104 0.93 16.82 -1.91
CA LEU A 104 0.39 16.28 -3.15
C LEU A 104 -0.58 17.28 -3.78
N LEU A 105 -0.59 17.31 -5.10
CA LEU A 105 -1.56 18.09 -5.87
C LEU A 105 -2.71 17.19 -6.26
N TYR A 106 -3.92 17.58 -5.87
CA TYR A 106 -5.14 16.96 -6.38
C TYR A 106 -5.62 17.69 -7.63
N SER A 107 -5.92 16.95 -8.66
CA SER A 107 -6.51 17.46 -9.90
C SER A 107 -7.87 16.83 -10.14
N GLU A 108 -8.92 17.63 -10.13
CA GLU A 108 -10.27 17.16 -10.49
C GLU A 108 -10.34 16.68 -11.93
N THR A 109 -9.65 17.38 -12.83
CA THR A 109 -9.64 17.04 -14.28
C THR A 109 -9.02 15.68 -14.54
N LEU A 110 -7.98 15.33 -13.79
CA LEU A 110 -7.25 14.06 -13.91
C LEU A 110 -7.71 13.02 -12.90
N ASP A 111 -8.62 13.38 -12.02
CA ASP A 111 -9.19 12.56 -10.95
C ASP A 111 -8.12 11.83 -10.12
N GLY A 112 -7.21 12.61 -9.53
CA GLY A 112 -6.15 11.99 -8.73
C GLY A 112 -5.19 12.95 -8.05
N TYR A 113 -4.36 12.37 -7.19
CA TYR A 113 -3.27 13.04 -6.52
C TYR A 113 -1.95 12.80 -7.26
N PHE A 114 -1.11 13.82 -7.31
CA PHE A 114 0.17 13.81 -8.00
C PHE A 114 1.26 14.40 -7.11
N GLY A 115 2.44 13.81 -7.13
CA GLY A 115 3.62 14.29 -6.42
C GLY A 115 4.65 13.18 -6.19
N ASP A 116 5.83 13.59 -5.71
CA ASP A 116 6.97 12.69 -5.54
C ASP A 116 6.69 11.55 -4.55
N GLU A 117 6.05 11.87 -3.42
CA GLU A 117 5.74 10.87 -2.40
C GLU A 117 4.77 9.81 -2.89
N MET A 118 3.87 10.14 -3.80
CA MET A 118 3.01 9.15 -4.44
C MET A 118 3.81 8.17 -5.30
N ASN A 119 4.75 8.68 -6.08
CA ASN A 119 5.64 7.85 -6.90
C ASN A 119 6.54 6.97 -6.05
N LEU A 120 7.07 7.49 -4.95
CA LEU A 120 7.90 6.72 -4.02
C LEU A 120 7.11 5.64 -3.30
N ALA A 121 5.88 5.93 -2.84
CA ALA A 121 4.99 4.95 -2.23
C ALA A 121 4.65 3.81 -3.20
N SER A 122 4.35 4.13 -4.46
CA SER A 122 4.11 3.14 -5.50
C SER A 122 5.32 2.24 -5.74
N ARG A 123 6.51 2.83 -5.82
CA ARG A 123 7.77 2.07 -5.98
C ARG A 123 8.00 1.13 -4.80
N LEU A 124 7.77 1.59 -3.58
CA LEU A 124 7.92 0.74 -2.39
C LEU A 124 6.89 -0.39 -2.38
N GLY A 125 5.63 -0.10 -2.63
CA GLY A 125 4.55 -1.08 -2.56
C GLY A 125 4.56 -2.09 -3.70
N GLU A 126 4.85 -1.66 -4.93
CA GLU A 126 4.76 -2.48 -6.13
C GLU A 126 6.07 -3.23 -6.45
N ASP A 127 7.22 -2.53 -6.29
CA ASP A 127 8.50 -3.03 -6.78
C ASP A 127 9.44 -3.53 -5.68
N THR A 128 9.24 -3.13 -4.43
CA THR A 128 10.22 -3.35 -3.36
C THR A 128 9.69 -4.22 -2.23
N ALA A 129 8.47 -3.98 -1.77
CA ALA A 129 7.89 -4.69 -0.63
C ALA A 129 7.64 -6.16 -0.95
N GLU A 130 8.02 -7.01 -0.02
CA GLU A 130 7.69 -8.42 -0.03
C GLU A 130 6.37 -8.67 0.73
N ARG A 131 5.90 -9.92 0.71
CA ARG A 131 4.69 -10.33 1.42
C ARG A 131 4.68 -9.85 2.87
N ASP A 132 3.58 -9.23 3.25
CA ASP A 132 3.31 -8.70 4.59
C ASP A 132 4.21 -7.53 5.01
N GLU A 133 5.14 -7.08 4.17
CA GLU A 133 5.93 -5.90 4.45
C GLU A 133 5.13 -4.61 4.30
N ILE A 134 5.36 -3.69 5.22
CA ILE A 134 4.90 -2.31 5.17
C ILE A 134 6.15 -1.43 5.13
N LEU A 135 6.37 -0.79 3.99
CA LEU A 135 7.53 0.06 3.75
C LEU A 135 7.10 1.52 3.75
N LEU A 136 7.87 2.36 4.43
CA LEU A 136 7.64 3.81 4.49
C LEU A 136 8.76 4.56 3.80
N THR A 137 8.42 5.62 3.08
CA THR A 137 9.40 6.62 2.66
C THR A 137 10.01 7.29 3.90
N GLU A 138 11.15 7.92 3.74
CA GLU A 138 11.79 8.70 4.82
C GLU A 138 10.84 9.78 5.36
N ALA A 139 10.14 10.50 4.49
CA ALA A 139 9.16 11.51 4.89
C ALA A 139 7.98 10.92 5.66
N ALA A 140 7.46 9.76 5.26
CA ALA A 140 6.39 9.08 5.97
C ALA A 140 6.83 8.59 7.35
N TYR A 141 8.03 8.02 7.45
CA TYR A 141 8.58 7.56 8.73
C TYR A 141 8.78 8.71 9.72
N HIS A 142 9.40 9.81 9.28
CA HIS A 142 9.61 10.98 10.14
C HIS A 142 8.32 11.74 10.45
N GLY A 143 7.27 11.54 9.69
CA GLY A 143 5.94 12.07 9.95
C GLY A 143 5.11 11.30 10.98
N LEU A 144 5.60 10.15 11.48
CA LEU A 144 4.93 9.39 12.51
C LEU A 144 4.99 10.14 13.85
N GLU A 145 3.84 10.38 14.47
CA GLU A 145 3.75 11.09 15.75
C GLU A 145 4.19 10.24 16.94
N ALA A 146 4.02 8.92 16.84
CA ALA A 146 4.36 7.95 17.88
C ALA A 146 5.38 6.94 17.35
N THR A 147 6.64 7.34 17.26
CA THR A 147 7.74 6.48 16.80
C THR A 147 7.98 5.28 17.71
N ASP A 148 7.53 5.34 18.96
CA ASP A 148 7.68 4.26 19.94
C ASP A 148 6.67 3.12 19.74
N LYS A 149 5.60 3.36 18.96
CA LYS A 149 4.55 2.36 18.75
C LYS A 149 5.01 1.24 17.79
N TRP A 150 5.84 1.61 16.81
CA TRP A 150 6.35 0.64 15.83
C TRP A 150 7.85 0.76 15.69
N ARG A 151 8.50 -0.38 15.70
CA ARG A 151 9.92 -0.47 15.33
C ARG A 151 10.04 -0.49 13.82
N ALA A 152 11.11 0.06 13.31
CA ALA A 152 11.41 0.06 11.87
C ALA A 152 12.89 -0.21 11.64
N GLU A 153 13.17 -0.85 10.51
CA GLU A 153 14.51 -1.08 9.99
C GLU A 153 14.79 -0.13 8.84
N GLU A 154 15.86 0.63 8.93
CA GLU A 154 16.31 1.48 7.83
C GLU A 154 16.92 0.62 6.73
N ARG A 155 16.49 0.85 5.50
CA ARG A 155 17.00 0.18 4.30
C ARG A 155 17.32 1.21 3.21
N THR A 156 18.17 0.81 2.28
CA THR A 156 18.54 1.65 1.13
C THR A 156 18.28 0.90 -0.17
N LEU A 157 17.67 1.59 -1.11
CA LEU A 157 17.44 1.12 -2.47
C LEU A 157 18.27 1.96 -3.43
N SER A 158 19.01 1.30 -4.32
CA SER A 158 19.72 1.97 -5.41
C SER A 158 19.10 1.53 -6.74
N ALA A 159 18.53 2.49 -7.46
CA ALA A 159 17.97 2.25 -8.78
C ALA A 159 18.29 3.44 -9.70
N SER A 160 18.78 3.15 -10.90
CA SER A 160 19.07 4.17 -11.92
C SER A 160 19.98 5.32 -11.43
N GLY A 161 20.95 5.02 -10.56
CA GLY A 161 21.89 6.01 -10.01
C GLY A 161 21.32 6.91 -8.91
N VAL A 162 20.10 6.67 -8.48
CA VAL A 162 19.46 7.37 -7.35
C VAL A 162 19.39 6.43 -6.15
N ASN A 163 19.93 6.87 -5.02
CA ASN A 163 19.82 6.18 -3.75
C ASN A 163 18.60 6.69 -2.99
N MET A 164 17.78 5.77 -2.49
CA MET A 164 16.59 6.08 -1.70
C MET A 164 16.69 5.37 -0.36
N THR A 165 16.56 6.12 0.72
CA THR A 165 16.39 5.56 2.07
C THR A 165 14.91 5.33 2.36
N TYR A 166 14.58 4.18 2.92
CA TYR A 166 13.23 3.85 3.35
C TYR A 166 13.25 3.00 4.61
N PHE A 167 12.09 2.78 5.21
CA PHE A 167 11.96 2.08 6.48
C PHE A 167 10.98 0.94 6.35
N ALA A 168 11.37 -0.25 6.80
CA ALA A 168 10.50 -1.40 6.90
C ALA A 168 9.98 -1.55 8.33
N LEU A 169 8.66 -1.59 8.53
CA LEU A 169 8.09 -1.83 9.85
C LEU A 169 8.35 -3.27 10.29
N LEU A 170 8.71 -3.40 11.56
CA LEU A 170 8.87 -4.69 12.24
C LEU A 170 7.62 -4.94 13.09
N LEU A 171 6.75 -5.81 12.61
CA LEU A 171 5.47 -6.15 13.24
C LEU A 171 5.53 -7.47 14.01
#